data_9bbe252834a3257fcdca1267973e0ec8
#
_entry.id   9bbe252834a3257fcdca1267973e0ec8
#
_cell.length_a   1.000
_cell.length_b   1.000
_cell.length_c   1.000
_cell.angle_alpha   90.00
_cell.angle_beta   90.00
_cell.angle_gamma   90.00
#
_symmetry.space_group_name_H-M   'P 1'
#
loop_
_entity.id
_entity.type
_entity.pdbx_description
1 polymer ?
#
loop_
_entity_poly.entity_id
_entity_poly.type
_entity_poly.pdbx_seq_one_letter_code
_entity_poly.pdbx_strand_id
1 'polypeptide(L)'
;HLYARRQRQMCIRDSPTAMHIASAEAITHDLIPNLTLLRDALSQKSEQWSDIVKIGRTHLMDAVPLTLGQEASGWVAQLDADLRRVEFALEDLHELALGGTAVGTGLNTHPEFAKRVASAIALKTNLPFTTAPNKFSQLAAHDAIVAASGALNTLAVSLMKIANDVRWLGSGPSCGLQELSLPANEPGSSIMPGKVNPTQSEAM
;
A
#
# COMPACT_ATOMS: atom_id res chain seq x y z
N HIS A 1 -4.29 -37.55 13.22
CA HIS A 1 -4.49 -36.25 13.90
C HIS A 1 -3.94 -35.03 13.11
N LEU A 2 -2.78 -35.15 12.49
CA LEU A 2 -2.18 -34.07 11.65
C LEU A 2 -2.96 -33.83 10.36
N TYR A 3 -3.48 -34.88 9.73
CA TYR A 3 -4.28 -34.78 8.51
C TYR A 3 -5.64 -34.10 8.77
N ALA A 4 -6.29 -34.43 9.86
CA ALA A 4 -7.55 -33.79 10.29
C ALA A 4 -7.36 -32.32 10.69
N ARG A 5 -6.19 -31.93 11.25
CA ARG A 5 -5.84 -30.53 11.53
C ARG A 5 -5.61 -29.72 10.23
N ARG A 6 -4.94 -30.31 9.23
CA ARG A 6 -4.75 -29.66 7.91
C ARG A 6 -6.07 -29.48 7.17
N GLN A 7 -6.98 -30.45 7.21
CA GLN A 7 -8.32 -30.31 6.62
C GLN A 7 -9.17 -29.24 7.33
N ARG A 8 -9.01 -29.04 8.64
CA ARG A 8 -9.69 -27.96 9.36
C ARG A 8 -9.14 -26.57 8.99
N GLN A 9 -7.85 -26.47 8.65
CA GLN A 9 -7.24 -25.23 8.17
C GLN A 9 -7.59 -24.89 6.73
N MET A 10 -8.08 -25.86 5.95
CA MET A 10 -8.59 -25.65 4.58
C MET A 10 -10.10 -25.45 4.55
N CYS A 11 -10.76 -25.23 5.70
CA CYS A 11 -12.19 -24.94 5.73
C CYS A 11 -12.46 -23.61 5.02
N ILE A 12 -13.16 -23.69 3.91
CA ILE A 12 -13.57 -22.56 3.06
C ILE A 12 -14.15 -21.39 3.87
N ARG A 13 -14.85 -21.65 4.96
CA ARG A 13 -15.48 -20.63 5.82
C ARG A 13 -14.49 -19.79 6.65
N ASP A 14 -13.35 -20.37 7.07
CA ASP A 14 -12.43 -19.72 8.01
C ASP A 14 -11.30 -18.99 7.26
N SER A 15 -10.80 -19.57 6.16
CA SER A 15 -9.73 -18.99 5.36
C SER A 15 -10.07 -17.64 4.73
N PRO A 16 -11.22 -17.46 4.05
CA PRO A 16 -11.60 -16.16 3.50
C PRO A 16 -11.68 -15.08 4.59
N THR A 17 -12.32 -15.38 5.71
CA THR A 17 -12.42 -14.47 6.85
C THR A 17 -11.06 -14.11 7.42
N ALA A 18 -10.16 -15.08 7.60
CA ALA A 18 -8.80 -14.83 8.09
C ALA A 18 -7.99 -13.95 7.12
N MET A 19 -8.14 -14.18 5.82
CA MET A 19 -7.48 -13.36 4.78
C MET A 19 -7.98 -11.91 4.82
N HIS A 20 -9.29 -11.70 4.93
CA HIS A 20 -9.88 -10.37 5.05
C HIS A 20 -9.36 -9.63 6.29
N ILE A 21 -9.41 -10.28 7.47
CA ILE A 21 -8.93 -9.68 8.72
C ILE A 21 -7.44 -9.32 8.61
N ALA A 22 -6.59 -10.26 8.22
CA ALA A 22 -5.15 -10.03 8.15
C ALA A 22 -4.79 -8.92 7.15
N SER A 23 -5.46 -8.88 5.98
CA SER A 23 -5.25 -7.83 4.98
C SER A 23 -5.71 -6.46 5.50
N ALA A 24 -6.90 -6.38 6.10
CA ALA A 24 -7.42 -5.13 6.62
C ALA A 24 -6.57 -4.59 7.78
N GLU A 25 -6.11 -5.44 8.70
CA GLU A 25 -5.22 -5.04 9.79
C GLU A 25 -3.89 -4.52 9.26
N ALA A 26 -3.21 -5.25 8.36
CA ALA A 26 -1.92 -4.84 7.79
C ALA A 26 -2.05 -3.53 6.98
N ILE A 27 -3.10 -3.38 6.19
CA ILE A 27 -3.33 -2.15 5.43
C ILE A 27 -3.59 -0.98 6.37
N THR A 28 -4.46 -1.14 7.37
CA THR A 28 -4.88 -0.03 8.23
C THR A 28 -3.81 0.36 9.24
N HIS A 29 -3.12 -0.61 9.85
CA HIS A 29 -2.21 -0.33 10.95
C HIS A 29 -0.76 -0.13 10.52
N ASP A 30 -0.36 -0.70 9.38
CA ASP A 30 1.02 -0.60 8.90
C ASP A 30 1.13 0.23 7.62
N LEU A 31 0.38 -0.10 6.57
CA LEU A 31 0.56 0.52 5.26
C LEU A 31 0.11 1.99 5.24
N ILE A 32 -1.13 2.28 5.60
CA ILE A 32 -1.70 3.64 5.52
C ILE A 32 -0.89 4.65 6.35
N PRO A 33 -0.50 4.37 7.61
CA PRO A 33 0.31 5.30 8.39
C PRO A 33 1.68 5.58 7.75
N ASN A 34 2.38 4.55 7.28
CA ASN A 34 3.69 4.72 6.65
C ASN A 34 3.60 5.45 5.30
N LEU A 35 2.57 5.16 4.50
CA LEU A 35 2.33 5.84 3.24
C LEU A 35 1.97 7.32 3.46
N THR A 36 1.16 7.61 4.49
CA THR A 36 0.83 8.98 4.90
C THR A 36 2.09 9.73 5.33
N LEU A 37 2.95 9.11 6.12
CA LEU A 37 4.23 9.69 6.53
C LEU A 37 5.11 10.07 5.32
N LEU A 38 5.23 9.18 4.35
CA LEU A 38 5.98 9.44 3.12
C LEU A 38 5.35 10.59 2.33
N ARG A 39 4.02 10.56 2.14
CA ARG A 39 3.28 11.60 1.43
C ARG A 39 3.47 12.97 2.09
N ASP A 40 3.37 13.05 3.41
CA ASP A 40 3.55 14.30 4.17
C ASP A 40 4.98 14.83 4.08
N ALA A 41 5.98 13.95 4.14
CA ALA A 41 7.38 14.33 3.94
C ALA A 41 7.62 14.90 2.54
N LEU A 42 7.04 14.30 1.50
CA LEU A 42 7.14 14.82 0.13
C LEU A 42 6.36 16.13 -0.06
N SER A 43 5.20 16.28 0.60
CA SER A 43 4.44 17.54 0.60
C SER A 43 5.25 18.67 1.20
N GLN A 44 5.88 18.44 2.34
CA GLN A 44 6.77 19.42 2.98
C GLN A 44 7.94 19.79 2.06
N LYS A 45 8.53 18.82 1.34
CA LYS A 45 9.58 19.10 0.36
C LYS A 45 9.06 19.90 -0.83
N SER A 46 7.88 19.59 -1.34
CA SER A 46 7.24 20.35 -2.42
C SER A 46 7.07 21.83 -2.04
N GLU A 47 6.64 22.12 -0.82
CA GLU A 47 6.52 23.47 -0.31
C GLU A 47 7.88 24.17 -0.17
N GLN A 48 8.88 23.49 0.43
CA GLN A 48 10.24 24.02 0.61
C GLN A 48 10.93 24.34 -0.73
N TRP A 49 10.58 23.63 -1.80
CA TRP A 49 11.19 23.78 -3.12
C TRP A 49 10.34 24.60 -4.11
N SER A 50 9.32 25.28 -3.62
CA SER A 50 8.36 26.05 -4.45
C SER A 50 9.02 27.13 -5.32
N ASP A 51 10.11 27.74 -4.85
CA ASP A 51 10.81 28.83 -5.52
C ASP A 51 12.07 28.38 -6.28
N ILE A 52 12.40 27.09 -6.25
CA ILE A 52 13.59 26.55 -6.93
C ILE A 52 13.25 26.29 -8.38
N VAL A 53 13.59 27.21 -9.26
CA VAL A 53 13.38 27.08 -10.71
C VAL A 53 14.40 26.10 -11.30
N LYS A 54 13.92 25.17 -12.11
CA LYS A 54 14.73 24.18 -12.81
C LYS A 54 14.23 23.97 -14.24
N ILE A 55 15.02 23.28 -15.06
CA ILE A 55 14.56 22.80 -16.36
C ILE A 55 13.64 21.60 -16.19
N GLY A 56 12.48 21.61 -16.87
CA GLY A 56 11.66 20.43 -17.06
C GLY A 56 12.19 19.58 -18.21
N ARG A 57 11.95 18.27 -18.16
CA ARG A 57 12.39 17.33 -19.19
C ARG A 57 11.23 16.48 -19.68
N THR A 58 11.25 16.20 -20.98
CA THR A 58 10.44 15.16 -21.61
C THR A 58 11.37 14.25 -22.36
N HIS A 59 11.23 12.92 -22.20
CA HIS A 59 12.15 11.94 -22.77
C HIS A 59 13.63 12.18 -22.39
N LEU A 60 13.89 12.68 -21.20
CA LEU A 60 15.22 13.12 -20.69
C LEU A 60 15.84 14.29 -21.46
N MET A 61 15.13 14.93 -22.38
CA MET A 61 15.56 16.10 -23.12
C MET A 61 14.97 17.37 -22.50
N ASP A 62 15.76 18.46 -22.54
CA ASP A 62 15.33 19.76 -22.03
C ASP A 62 14.03 20.21 -22.67
N ALA A 63 13.11 20.69 -21.83
CA ALA A 63 11.82 21.23 -22.24
C ALA A 63 11.64 22.67 -21.73
N VAL A 64 10.62 22.91 -20.93
CA VAL A 64 10.30 24.25 -20.39
C VAL A 64 10.59 24.30 -18.88
N PRO A 65 10.86 25.50 -18.31
CA PRO A 65 11.08 25.66 -16.88
C PRO A 65 9.86 25.28 -16.06
N LEU A 66 10.12 24.73 -14.87
CA LEU A 66 9.17 24.57 -13.79
C LEU A 66 9.92 24.73 -12.45
N THR A 67 9.22 24.64 -11.31
CA THR A 67 9.91 24.58 -10.03
C THR A 67 10.09 23.13 -9.58
N LEU A 68 11.11 22.88 -8.78
CA LEU A 68 11.33 21.57 -8.16
C LEU A 68 10.14 21.20 -7.25
N GLY A 69 9.51 22.19 -6.61
CA GLY A 69 8.29 22.02 -5.84
C GLY A 69 7.12 21.55 -6.70
N GLN A 70 6.95 22.07 -7.91
CA GLN A 70 5.93 21.61 -8.86
C GLN A 70 6.16 20.14 -9.27
N GLU A 71 7.40 19.75 -9.53
CA GLU A 71 7.73 18.36 -9.85
C GLU A 71 7.41 17.44 -8.67
N ALA A 72 7.83 17.80 -7.45
CA ALA A 72 7.54 17.04 -6.23
C ALA A 72 6.03 16.97 -5.91
N SER A 73 5.26 18.01 -6.22
CA SER A 73 3.80 18.01 -6.04
C SER A 73 3.10 16.92 -6.85
N GLY A 74 3.67 16.54 -7.99
CA GLY A 74 3.18 15.42 -8.79
C GLY A 74 3.31 14.08 -8.04
N TRP A 75 4.39 13.89 -7.29
CA TRP A 75 4.58 12.69 -6.45
C TRP A 75 3.57 12.65 -5.31
N VAL A 76 3.32 13.79 -4.65
CA VAL A 76 2.30 13.93 -3.60
C VAL A 76 0.92 13.55 -4.14
N ALA A 77 0.54 14.10 -5.30
CA ALA A 77 -0.75 13.81 -5.91
C ALA A 77 -0.93 12.33 -6.28
N GLN A 78 0.13 11.64 -6.70
CA GLN A 78 0.10 10.18 -6.92
C GLN A 78 -0.20 9.43 -5.62
N LEU A 79 0.52 9.74 -4.53
CA LEU A 79 0.31 9.09 -3.24
C LEU A 79 -1.05 9.39 -2.62
N ASP A 80 -1.58 10.62 -2.77
CA ASP A 80 -2.94 10.95 -2.35
C ASP A 80 -3.99 10.14 -3.11
N ALA A 81 -3.78 9.92 -4.40
CA ALA A 81 -4.67 9.08 -5.19
C ALA A 81 -4.58 7.61 -4.79
N ASP A 82 -3.38 7.14 -4.44
CA ASP A 82 -3.17 5.76 -4.02
C ASP A 82 -3.72 5.49 -2.61
N LEU A 83 -3.58 6.44 -1.67
CA LEU A 83 -4.25 6.38 -0.37
C LEU A 83 -5.77 6.17 -0.53
N ARG A 84 -6.43 6.99 -1.36
CA ARG A 84 -7.87 6.82 -1.62
C ARG A 84 -8.22 5.47 -2.23
N ARG A 85 -7.39 4.91 -3.13
CA ARG A 85 -7.62 3.57 -3.72
C ARG A 85 -7.51 2.46 -2.69
N VAL A 86 -6.50 2.56 -1.81
CA VAL A 86 -6.27 1.60 -0.74
C VAL A 86 -7.40 1.66 0.30
N GLU A 87 -7.83 2.87 0.70
CA GLU A 87 -8.96 3.08 1.60
C GLU A 87 -10.27 2.53 1.02
N PHE A 88 -10.53 2.77 -0.26
CA PHE A 88 -11.71 2.22 -0.94
C PHE A 88 -11.71 0.69 -0.95
N ALA A 89 -10.55 0.07 -1.18
CA ALA A 89 -10.43 -1.38 -1.17
C ALA A 89 -10.66 -2.02 0.22
N LEU A 90 -10.51 -1.25 1.31
CA LEU A 90 -10.80 -1.73 2.67
C LEU A 90 -12.29 -1.96 2.90
N GLU A 91 -13.18 -1.22 2.24
CA GLU A 91 -14.62 -1.33 2.44
C GLU A 91 -15.09 -2.78 2.25
N ASP A 92 -14.70 -3.39 1.14
CA ASP A 92 -15.07 -4.78 0.83
C ASP A 92 -14.36 -5.80 1.73
N LEU A 93 -13.15 -5.49 2.20
CA LEU A 93 -12.42 -6.36 3.13
C LEU A 93 -13.08 -6.44 4.52
N HIS A 94 -13.86 -5.44 4.90
CA HIS A 94 -14.57 -5.44 6.19
C HIS A 94 -15.79 -6.35 6.21
N GLU A 95 -16.23 -6.89 5.07
CA GLU A 95 -17.34 -7.83 5.00
C GLU A 95 -16.86 -9.26 5.16
N LEU A 96 -17.32 -9.94 6.23
CA LEU A 96 -16.83 -11.28 6.58
C LEU A 96 -17.78 -12.40 6.13
N ALA A 97 -17.20 -13.43 5.51
CA ALA A 97 -17.91 -14.65 5.11
C ALA A 97 -18.34 -15.52 6.29
N LEU A 98 -17.70 -15.35 7.45
CA LEU A 98 -17.90 -16.21 8.63
C LEU A 98 -19.38 -16.27 9.04
N GLY A 99 -19.85 -17.48 9.37
CA GLY A 99 -21.25 -17.76 9.69
C GLY A 99 -22.07 -18.30 8.51
N GLY A 100 -21.55 -18.28 7.27
CA GLY A 100 -22.20 -18.90 6.11
C GLY A 100 -22.20 -20.44 6.14
N THR A 101 -21.38 -21.04 6.98
CA THR A 101 -21.12 -22.48 7.05
C THR A 101 -20.58 -23.06 5.73
N ALA A 102 -21.12 -24.18 5.24
CA ALA A 102 -20.56 -24.87 4.08
C ALA A 102 -20.76 -24.12 2.76
N VAL A 103 -21.94 -23.52 2.57
CA VAL A 103 -22.36 -22.96 1.27
C VAL A 103 -22.96 -21.57 1.33
N GLY A 104 -23.05 -20.97 2.50
CA GLY A 104 -23.59 -19.61 2.67
C GLY A 104 -24.95 -19.55 3.40
N THR A 105 -25.59 -20.68 3.65
CA THR A 105 -26.92 -20.73 4.28
C THR A 105 -26.92 -20.57 5.79
N GLY A 106 -25.76 -20.73 6.45
CA GLY A 106 -25.65 -20.73 7.92
C GLY A 106 -26.28 -21.97 8.58
N LEU A 107 -26.48 -23.07 7.84
CA LEU A 107 -27.07 -24.30 8.35
C LEU A 107 -26.26 -24.82 9.55
N ASN A 108 -26.98 -25.27 10.60
CA ASN A 108 -26.44 -25.82 11.85
C ASN A 108 -25.65 -24.78 12.70
N THR A 109 -25.89 -23.48 12.53
CA THR A 109 -25.39 -22.45 13.45
C THR A 109 -26.55 -21.75 14.17
N HIS A 110 -26.21 -21.08 15.29
CA HIS A 110 -27.15 -20.17 15.94
C HIS A 110 -27.49 -19.00 14.99
N PRO A 111 -28.74 -18.55 14.88
CA PRO A 111 -29.15 -17.49 13.94
C PRO A 111 -28.35 -16.20 14.05
N GLU A 112 -27.91 -15.84 15.26
CA GLU A 112 -27.11 -14.63 15.50
C GLU A 112 -25.60 -14.85 15.39
N PHE A 113 -25.11 -16.06 15.13
CA PHE A 113 -23.67 -16.38 15.15
C PHE A 113 -22.88 -15.47 14.25
N ALA A 114 -23.25 -15.32 12.99
CA ALA A 114 -22.55 -14.52 11.99
C ALA A 114 -22.40 -13.04 12.43
N LYS A 115 -23.48 -12.46 12.93
CA LYS A 115 -23.50 -11.07 13.40
C LYS A 115 -22.65 -10.90 14.67
N ARG A 116 -22.81 -11.79 15.64
CA ARG A 116 -22.11 -11.70 16.93
C ARG A 116 -20.61 -11.90 16.78
N VAL A 117 -20.18 -12.85 15.93
CA VAL A 117 -18.75 -13.09 15.70
C VAL A 117 -18.10 -11.93 14.94
N ALA A 118 -18.77 -11.36 13.93
CA ALA A 118 -18.24 -10.17 13.25
C ALA A 118 -18.10 -8.99 14.20
N SER A 119 -19.09 -8.75 15.06
CA SER A 119 -19.00 -7.71 16.12
C SER A 119 -17.87 -7.97 17.12
N ALA A 120 -17.63 -9.23 17.50
CA ALA A 120 -16.52 -9.57 18.40
C ALA A 120 -15.15 -9.36 17.74
N ILE A 121 -15.03 -9.66 16.43
CA ILE A 121 -13.83 -9.38 15.65
C ILE A 121 -13.61 -7.86 15.55
N ALA A 122 -14.65 -7.10 15.23
CA ALA A 122 -14.60 -5.64 15.16
C ALA A 122 -14.09 -5.01 16.46
N LEU A 123 -14.62 -5.45 17.61
CA LEU A 123 -14.16 -4.99 18.92
C LEU A 123 -12.70 -5.35 19.21
N LYS A 124 -12.27 -6.54 18.79
CA LYS A 124 -10.92 -7.03 19.06
C LYS A 124 -9.86 -6.34 18.20
N THR A 125 -10.19 -6.04 16.95
CA THR A 125 -9.28 -5.42 15.97
C THR A 125 -9.38 -3.91 15.93
N ASN A 126 -10.43 -3.34 16.53
CA ASN A 126 -10.83 -1.92 16.41
C ASN A 126 -11.03 -1.52 14.93
N LEU A 127 -11.51 -2.44 14.08
CA LEU A 127 -11.85 -2.21 12.68
C LEU A 127 -13.34 -2.48 12.44
N PRO A 128 -13.98 -1.85 11.46
CA PRO A 128 -15.43 -1.89 11.26
C PRO A 128 -15.91 -3.18 10.58
N PHE A 129 -15.43 -4.34 11.02
CA PHE A 129 -15.86 -5.61 10.46
C PHE A 129 -17.34 -5.87 10.66
N THR A 130 -17.99 -6.29 9.60
CA THR A 130 -19.40 -6.66 9.57
C THR A 130 -19.59 -8.04 8.97
N THR A 131 -20.78 -8.62 9.19
CA THR A 131 -21.14 -9.84 8.51
C THR A 131 -21.58 -9.53 7.08
N ALA A 132 -20.98 -10.17 6.08
CA ALA A 132 -21.31 -9.92 4.67
C ALA A 132 -22.82 -10.08 4.40
N PRO A 133 -23.43 -9.17 3.64
CA PRO A 133 -24.85 -9.23 3.31
C PRO A 133 -25.18 -10.46 2.45
N ASN A 134 -24.25 -10.90 1.62
CA ASN A 134 -24.35 -12.11 0.80
C ASN A 134 -23.23 -13.09 1.10
N LYS A 135 -23.52 -14.13 1.89
CA LYS A 135 -22.56 -15.17 2.25
C LYS A 135 -22.17 -16.08 1.08
N PHE A 136 -23.02 -16.18 0.07
CA PHE A 136 -22.74 -17.06 -1.07
C PHE A 136 -21.60 -16.52 -1.91
N SER A 137 -21.61 -15.21 -2.22
CA SER A 137 -20.54 -14.56 -2.96
C SER A 137 -19.23 -14.58 -2.17
N GLN A 138 -19.27 -14.21 -0.89
CA GLN A 138 -18.07 -14.10 -0.04
C GLN A 138 -17.39 -15.44 0.27
N LEU A 139 -18.12 -16.57 0.15
CA LEU A 139 -17.55 -17.91 0.27
C LEU A 139 -17.02 -18.46 -1.04
N ALA A 140 -17.60 -18.03 -2.18
CA ALA A 140 -17.29 -18.59 -3.48
C ALA A 140 -16.16 -17.84 -4.22
N ALA A 141 -15.89 -16.58 -3.86
CA ALA A 141 -14.95 -15.70 -4.54
C ALA A 141 -14.04 -14.93 -3.57
N HIS A 142 -12.96 -14.35 -4.09
CA HIS A 142 -12.01 -13.55 -3.34
C HIS A 142 -11.87 -12.14 -3.94
N ASP A 143 -12.98 -11.58 -4.43
CA ASP A 143 -12.99 -10.32 -5.18
C ASP A 143 -12.41 -9.16 -4.38
N ALA A 144 -12.75 -9.06 -3.09
CA ALA A 144 -12.18 -8.04 -2.19
C ALA A 144 -10.65 -8.13 -2.07
N ILE A 145 -10.10 -9.34 -1.98
CA ILE A 145 -8.64 -9.56 -1.93
C ILE A 145 -7.99 -9.20 -3.27
N VAL A 146 -8.64 -9.52 -4.39
CA VAL A 146 -8.15 -9.17 -5.74
C VAL A 146 -8.17 -7.65 -5.93
N ALA A 147 -9.24 -6.98 -5.52
CA ALA A 147 -9.34 -5.52 -5.56
C ALA A 147 -8.26 -4.84 -4.71
N ALA A 148 -8.06 -5.31 -3.48
CA ALA A 148 -6.98 -4.83 -2.61
C ALA A 148 -5.60 -5.06 -3.23
N SER A 149 -5.33 -6.24 -3.80
CA SER A 149 -4.08 -6.53 -4.53
C SER A 149 -3.89 -5.59 -5.73
N GLY A 150 -4.96 -5.24 -6.45
CA GLY A 150 -4.92 -4.27 -7.54
C GLY A 150 -4.56 -2.87 -7.09
N ALA A 151 -5.13 -2.41 -5.96
CA ALA A 151 -4.78 -1.13 -5.34
C ALA A 151 -3.31 -1.09 -4.89
N LEU A 152 -2.84 -2.15 -4.25
CA LEU A 152 -1.43 -2.29 -3.83
C LEU A 152 -0.47 -2.31 -5.02
N ASN A 153 -0.84 -2.98 -6.11
CA ASN A 153 -0.03 -2.99 -7.34
C ASN A 153 0.05 -1.59 -7.97
N THR A 154 -1.04 -0.82 -7.97
CA THR A 154 -1.03 0.57 -8.44
C THR A 154 -0.11 1.44 -7.59
N LEU A 155 -0.19 1.32 -6.27
CA LEU A 155 0.71 1.99 -5.33
C LEU A 155 2.17 1.62 -5.59
N ALA A 156 2.48 0.34 -5.78
CA ALA A 156 3.85 -0.11 -6.08
C ALA A 156 4.41 0.52 -7.36
N VAL A 157 3.59 0.68 -8.40
CA VAL A 157 3.99 1.36 -9.64
C VAL A 157 4.26 2.85 -9.39
N SER A 158 3.44 3.53 -8.58
CA SER A 158 3.67 4.94 -8.20
C SER A 158 4.97 5.10 -7.40
N LEU A 159 5.20 4.24 -6.41
CA LEU A 159 6.42 4.25 -5.60
C LEU A 159 7.66 3.99 -6.46
N MET A 160 7.61 3.01 -7.36
CA MET A 160 8.72 2.73 -8.29
C MET A 160 9.01 3.93 -9.20
N LYS A 161 7.98 4.64 -9.69
CA LYS A 161 8.15 5.86 -10.48
C LYS A 161 8.83 6.95 -9.66
N ILE A 162 8.36 7.22 -8.45
CA ILE A 162 8.93 8.23 -7.55
C ILE A 162 10.40 7.89 -7.21
N ALA A 163 10.67 6.64 -6.85
CA ALA A 163 12.02 6.16 -6.57
C ALA A 163 12.98 6.33 -7.76
N ASN A 164 12.53 6.04 -8.96
CA ASN A 164 13.32 6.26 -10.18
C ASN A 164 13.57 7.75 -10.45
N ASP A 165 12.58 8.62 -10.27
CA ASP A 165 12.78 10.06 -10.40
C ASP A 165 13.84 10.56 -9.41
N VAL A 166 13.74 10.19 -8.14
CA VAL A 166 14.72 10.56 -7.11
C VAL A 166 16.13 10.06 -7.47
N ARG A 167 16.26 8.83 -8.00
CA ARG A 167 17.54 8.29 -8.46
C ARG A 167 18.13 9.11 -9.61
N TRP A 168 17.32 9.47 -10.61
CA TRP A 168 17.76 10.29 -11.72
C TRP A 168 18.17 11.69 -11.27
N LEU A 169 17.34 12.37 -10.49
CA LEU A 169 17.61 13.71 -9.99
C LEU A 169 18.80 13.76 -9.05
N GLY A 170 19.07 12.70 -8.29
CA GLY A 170 20.22 12.55 -7.41
C GLY A 170 21.47 11.99 -8.07
N SER A 171 21.47 11.73 -9.38
CA SER A 171 22.60 11.14 -10.09
C SER A 171 23.79 12.11 -10.24
N GLY A 172 24.99 11.60 -10.16
CA GLY A 172 26.20 12.42 -10.33
C GLY A 172 27.28 12.10 -9.29
N PRO A 173 28.06 13.12 -8.83
CA PRO A 173 27.87 14.56 -9.00
C PRO A 173 28.38 15.16 -10.33
N SER A 174 29.37 14.56 -10.98
CA SER A 174 30.02 15.23 -12.12
C SER A 174 29.40 14.97 -13.49
N CYS A 175 28.77 13.81 -13.68
CA CYS A 175 28.24 13.35 -14.96
C CYS A 175 26.75 12.93 -14.89
N GLY A 176 26.04 13.35 -13.86
CA GLY A 176 24.61 13.13 -13.67
C GLY A 176 23.83 14.45 -13.63
N LEU A 177 22.56 14.36 -13.24
CA LEU A 177 21.67 15.53 -13.18
C LEU A 177 21.95 16.44 -11.99
N GLN A 178 22.34 15.87 -10.84
CA GLN A 178 22.73 16.59 -9.60
C GLN A 178 21.70 17.64 -9.15
N GLU A 179 20.45 17.40 -9.34
CA GLU A 179 19.39 18.33 -8.89
C GLU A 179 18.96 18.07 -7.44
N LEU A 180 19.19 16.84 -6.93
CA LEU A 180 19.01 16.46 -5.53
C LEU A 180 20.33 16.01 -4.91
N SER A 181 20.57 16.46 -3.67
CA SER A 181 21.65 15.93 -2.82
C SER A 181 21.05 14.87 -1.88
N LEU A 182 21.42 13.62 -2.08
CA LEU A 182 20.93 12.52 -1.27
C LEU A 182 21.78 12.38 0.01
N PRO A 183 21.18 12.01 1.15
CA PRO A 183 21.92 11.78 2.39
C PRO A 183 22.85 10.57 2.26
N ALA A 184 24.05 10.67 2.83
CA ALA A 184 25.01 9.58 2.91
C ALA A 184 24.63 8.63 4.06
N ASN A 185 23.65 7.77 3.84
CA ASN A 185 23.14 6.84 4.87
C ASN A 185 24.11 5.66 5.11
N GLU A 186 24.95 5.34 4.12
CA GLU A 186 25.89 4.22 4.16
C GLU A 186 27.07 4.45 3.21
N PRO A 187 28.21 3.75 3.39
CA PRO A 187 29.29 3.77 2.42
C PRO A 187 28.85 3.20 1.08
N GLY A 188 28.93 4.02 0.02
CA GLY A 188 28.49 3.61 -1.33
C GLY A 188 29.49 2.72 -2.08
N SER A 189 30.73 2.61 -1.58
CA SER A 189 31.77 1.78 -2.19
C SER A 189 32.93 1.54 -1.24
N SER A 190 33.54 0.36 -1.28
CA SER A 190 34.76 0.05 -0.50
C SER A 190 36.02 0.67 -1.09
N ILE A 191 36.01 1.04 -2.38
CA ILE A 191 37.18 1.53 -3.11
C ILE A 191 37.07 2.99 -3.58
N MET A 192 35.90 3.61 -3.43
CA MET A 192 35.62 5.00 -3.81
C MET A 192 35.12 5.79 -2.60
N PRO A 193 36.05 6.40 -1.81
CA PRO A 193 35.64 7.21 -0.65
C PRO A 193 34.70 8.36 -1.05
N GLY A 194 33.67 8.59 -0.24
CA GLY A 194 32.71 9.66 -0.47
C GLY A 194 31.63 9.38 -1.54
N LYS A 195 31.63 8.20 -2.14
CA LYS A 195 30.53 7.80 -3.04
C LYS A 195 29.23 7.59 -2.26
N VAL A 196 28.16 8.26 -2.67
CA VAL A 196 26.82 8.12 -2.11
C VAL A 196 25.93 7.45 -3.15
N ASN A 197 25.32 6.33 -2.79
CA ASN A 197 24.36 5.62 -3.66
C ASN A 197 22.92 5.94 -3.22
N PRO A 198 21.94 5.93 -4.15
CA PRO A 198 20.52 6.12 -3.86
C PRO A 198 19.85 4.84 -3.33
N THR A 199 20.50 4.16 -2.36
CA THR A 199 20.14 2.80 -1.91
C THR A 199 18.73 2.67 -1.37
N GLN A 200 18.21 3.71 -0.72
CA GLN A 200 16.83 3.71 -0.23
C GLN A 200 15.82 3.68 -1.39
N SER A 201 16.09 4.45 -2.45
CA SER A 201 15.27 4.43 -3.67
C SER A 201 15.45 3.14 -4.48
N GLU A 202 16.60 2.47 -4.37
CA GLU A 202 16.84 1.17 -5.03
C GLU A 202 16.16 0.02 -4.29
N ALA A 203 16.02 0.12 -2.97
CA ALA A 203 15.33 -0.86 -2.16
C ALA A 203 13.79 -0.78 -2.26
N MET A 204 13.27 0.40 -2.56
CA MET A 204 11.83 0.66 -2.77
C MET A 204 11.36 0.06 -4.10
#